data_4200811505f12dd18866e757acaa609d
#
_entry.id   4200811505f12dd18866e757acaa609d
#
_cell.length_a   1.000
_cell.length_b   1.000
_cell.length_c   1.000
_cell.angle_alpha   90.00
_cell.angle_beta   90.00
_cell.angle_gamma   90.00
#
_symmetry.space_group_name_H-M   'P 1'
#
loop_
_entity.id
_entity.type
_entity.pdbx_description
1 polymer ?
#
loop_
_entity_poly.entity_id
_entity_poly.type
_entity_poly.pdbx_seq_one_letter_code
_entity_poly.pdbx_strand_id
1 'polypeptide(L)'
;YHHSSQFISELYAVDAPNSDLIRYGGYLPSGMLFLLFSLFAIWEKPKSKTKTIGFLGVGFGYGFGTVICSIFNCDAGCNPEFINPSLSQIIHNLMGLLTYLIVPVSIFIITLDVKQNKRFFKYSFLLAALSFIFMILLNLSLQSHYKGLIQRVIEGCILCWIVLYSVYASKSNKAI
;
A
#
# COMPACT_ATOMS: atom_id res chain seq x y z
N TYR A 1 -18.84 -9.37 -8.30
CA TYR A 1 -17.55 -9.20 -7.59
C TYR A 1 -17.64 -9.80 -6.19
N HIS A 2 -16.71 -10.72 -5.88
CA HIS A 2 -16.65 -11.43 -4.60
C HIS A 2 -15.43 -10.98 -3.79
N HIS A 3 -15.65 -10.22 -2.72
CA HIS A 3 -14.59 -9.59 -1.93
C HIS A 3 -13.57 -10.55 -1.32
N SER A 4 -13.98 -11.78 -1.00
CA SER A 4 -13.07 -12.78 -0.41
C SER A 4 -12.11 -13.41 -1.42
N SER A 5 -12.62 -13.71 -2.62
CA SER A 5 -11.89 -14.49 -3.64
C SER A 5 -11.31 -13.66 -4.77
N GLN A 6 -11.68 -12.39 -4.91
CA GLN A 6 -11.20 -11.52 -5.96
C GLN A 6 -10.29 -10.41 -5.42
N PHE A 7 -9.22 -10.15 -6.14
CA PHE A 7 -8.31 -9.04 -5.84
C PHE A 7 -9.02 -7.69 -5.95
N ILE A 8 -8.54 -6.70 -5.24
CA ILE A 8 -9.03 -5.32 -5.36
C ILE A 8 -8.84 -4.81 -6.80
N SER A 9 -7.73 -5.19 -7.44
CA SER A 9 -7.44 -4.82 -8.83
C SER A 9 -8.43 -5.36 -9.86
N GLU A 10 -9.13 -6.45 -9.57
CA GLU A 10 -10.19 -6.98 -10.44
C GLU A 10 -11.40 -6.03 -10.56
N LEU A 11 -11.55 -5.05 -9.62
CA LEU A 11 -12.56 -4.00 -9.73
C LEU A 11 -12.31 -3.04 -10.90
N TYR A 12 -11.07 -2.95 -11.37
CA TYR A 12 -10.66 -2.06 -12.44
C TYR A 12 -9.80 -2.76 -13.50
N ALA A 13 -9.94 -4.07 -13.62
CA ALA A 13 -9.39 -4.84 -14.74
C ALA A 13 -9.95 -4.34 -16.08
N VAL A 14 -9.33 -4.71 -17.20
CA VAL A 14 -9.72 -4.27 -18.56
C VAL A 14 -11.21 -4.52 -18.85
N ASP A 15 -11.75 -5.64 -18.36
CA ASP A 15 -13.13 -6.08 -18.57
C ASP A 15 -14.10 -5.64 -17.47
N ALA A 16 -13.62 -4.96 -16.42
CA ALA A 16 -14.47 -4.58 -15.29
C ALA A 16 -15.39 -3.41 -15.63
N PRO A 17 -16.69 -3.47 -15.26
CA PRO A 17 -17.58 -2.35 -15.39
C PRO A 17 -17.08 -1.16 -14.55
N ASN A 18 -17.12 0.05 -15.11
CA ASN A 18 -16.62 1.28 -14.48
C ASN A 18 -15.09 1.30 -14.20
N SER A 19 -14.31 0.48 -14.91
CA SER A 19 -12.85 0.41 -14.75
C SER A 19 -12.20 1.81 -14.76
N ASP A 20 -12.50 2.64 -15.75
CA ASP A 20 -11.94 3.98 -15.89
C ASP A 20 -12.35 4.93 -14.75
N LEU A 21 -13.58 4.85 -14.28
CA LEU A 21 -14.04 5.65 -13.14
C LEU A 21 -13.27 5.29 -11.87
N ILE A 22 -13.06 4.00 -11.62
CA ILE A 22 -12.33 3.52 -10.43
C ILE A 22 -10.85 3.88 -10.55
N ARG A 23 -10.25 3.73 -11.73
CA ARG A 23 -8.83 4.03 -11.97
C ARG A 23 -8.54 5.52 -11.84
N TYR A 24 -9.24 6.34 -12.60
CA TYR A 24 -8.93 7.77 -12.71
C TYR A 24 -9.67 8.64 -11.69
N GLY A 25 -10.83 8.19 -11.21
CA GLY A 25 -11.59 8.89 -10.15
C GLY A 25 -11.23 8.45 -8.73
N GLY A 26 -10.65 7.25 -8.56
CA GLY A 26 -10.30 6.68 -7.26
C GLY A 26 -8.78 6.47 -7.09
N TYR A 27 -8.21 5.50 -7.80
CA TYR A 27 -6.82 5.07 -7.60
C TYR A 27 -5.79 6.15 -7.92
N LEU A 28 -5.89 6.82 -9.06
CA LEU A 28 -4.95 7.87 -9.46
C LEU A 28 -4.89 9.02 -8.44
N PRO A 29 -6.00 9.66 -8.06
CA PRO A 29 -5.97 10.70 -7.04
C PRO A 29 -5.52 10.17 -5.66
N SER A 30 -5.87 8.94 -5.28
CA SER A 30 -5.39 8.33 -4.04
C SER A 30 -3.88 8.18 -4.03
N GLY A 31 -3.28 7.67 -5.12
CA GLY A 31 -1.83 7.56 -5.26
C GLY A 31 -1.13 8.91 -5.14
N MET A 32 -1.68 9.94 -5.77
CA MET A 32 -1.17 11.32 -5.64
C MET A 32 -1.24 11.83 -4.19
N LEU A 33 -2.33 11.56 -3.48
CA LEU A 33 -2.46 11.95 -2.06
C LEU A 33 -1.45 11.21 -1.17
N PHE A 34 -1.16 9.93 -1.43
CA PHE A 34 -0.13 9.20 -0.70
C PHE A 34 1.28 9.71 -0.98
N LEU A 35 1.57 10.15 -2.22
CA LEU A 35 2.83 10.84 -2.53
C LEU A 35 2.95 12.14 -1.75
N LEU A 36 1.91 12.98 -1.76
CA LEU A 36 1.89 14.23 -1.00
C LEU A 36 2.04 13.97 0.51
N PHE A 37 1.32 13.00 1.05
CA PHE A 37 1.46 12.57 2.46
C PHE A 37 2.92 12.24 2.80
N SER A 38 3.59 11.44 1.96
CA SER A 38 4.98 11.05 2.18
C SER A 38 5.92 12.25 2.11
N LEU A 39 5.73 13.16 1.16
CA LEU A 39 6.53 14.40 1.04
C LEU A 39 6.35 15.30 2.25
N PHE A 40 5.12 15.54 2.70
CA PHE A 40 4.86 16.34 3.90
C PHE A 40 5.46 15.70 5.15
N ALA A 41 5.37 14.38 5.30
CA ALA A 41 5.96 13.67 6.41
C ALA A 41 7.51 13.77 6.43
N ILE A 42 8.17 13.80 5.26
CA ILE A 42 9.61 14.03 5.15
C ILE A 42 9.98 15.45 5.60
N TRP A 43 9.17 16.44 5.26
CA TRP A 43 9.43 17.85 5.61
C TRP A 43 9.14 18.18 7.07
N GLU A 44 8.30 17.39 7.72
CA GLU A 44 7.95 17.58 9.12
C GLU A 44 9.16 17.41 10.05
N LYS A 45 9.27 18.28 11.07
CA LYS A 45 10.32 18.18 12.11
C LYS A 45 9.86 17.27 13.29
N PRO A 46 10.80 16.61 14.01
CA PRO A 46 12.25 16.61 13.76
C PRO A 46 12.61 15.78 12.52
N LYS A 47 13.64 16.19 11.79
CA LYS A 47 14.17 15.46 10.64
C LYS A 47 15.09 14.33 11.10
N SER A 48 14.93 13.13 10.53
CA SER A 48 15.88 12.03 10.68
C SER A 48 16.09 11.33 9.34
N LYS A 49 17.27 10.74 9.14
CA LYS A 49 17.58 9.95 7.95
C LYS A 49 16.68 8.72 7.86
N THR A 50 16.44 8.06 8.99
CA THR A 50 15.59 6.86 9.10
C THR A 50 14.16 7.18 8.70
N LYS A 51 13.58 8.26 9.24
CA LYS A 51 12.26 8.75 8.86
C LYS A 51 12.19 9.07 7.36
N THR A 52 13.18 9.78 6.83
CA THR A 52 13.22 10.14 5.40
C THR A 52 13.26 8.91 4.51
N ILE A 53 14.13 7.93 4.79
CA ILE A 53 14.22 6.67 4.02
C ILE A 53 12.90 5.92 4.06
N GLY A 54 12.29 5.80 5.24
CA GLY A 54 11.01 5.12 5.38
C GLY A 54 9.90 5.80 4.57
N PHE A 55 9.78 7.14 4.62
CA PHE A 55 8.75 7.83 3.83
C PHE A 55 9.04 7.89 2.34
N LEU A 56 10.31 7.86 1.91
CA LEU A 56 10.63 7.63 0.50
C LEU A 56 10.12 6.27 0.04
N GLY A 57 10.27 5.23 0.88
CA GLY A 57 9.73 3.91 0.57
C GLY A 57 8.20 3.86 0.55
N VAL A 58 7.51 4.52 1.49
CA VAL A 58 6.04 4.65 1.45
C VAL A 58 5.58 5.42 0.21
N GLY A 59 6.21 6.55 -0.10
CA GLY A 59 5.89 7.34 -1.28
C GLY A 59 6.11 6.57 -2.57
N PHE A 60 7.24 5.90 -2.72
CA PHE A 60 7.54 5.08 -3.89
C PHE A 60 6.64 3.83 -3.96
N GLY A 61 6.60 3.03 -2.89
CA GLY A 61 5.83 1.78 -2.90
C GLY A 61 4.33 2.02 -2.98
N TYR A 62 3.77 2.83 -2.08
CA TYR A 62 2.32 2.99 -2.00
C TYR A 62 1.80 4.12 -2.89
N GLY A 63 2.42 5.30 -2.85
CA GLY A 63 1.98 6.43 -3.65
C GLY A 63 2.22 6.23 -5.15
N PHE A 64 3.49 6.11 -5.56
CA PHE A 64 3.85 5.90 -6.97
C PHE A 64 3.34 4.55 -7.50
N GLY A 65 3.42 3.48 -6.70
CA GLY A 65 2.86 2.18 -7.05
C GLY A 65 1.38 2.23 -7.40
N THR A 66 0.56 2.93 -6.59
CA THR A 66 -0.88 3.11 -6.85
C THR A 66 -1.12 3.92 -8.12
N VAL A 67 -0.34 4.99 -8.38
CA VAL A 67 -0.40 5.76 -9.63
C VAL A 67 -0.11 4.85 -10.83
N ILE A 68 0.96 4.07 -10.79
CA ILE A 68 1.31 3.15 -11.88
C ILE A 68 0.23 2.09 -12.09
N CYS A 69 -0.29 1.48 -11.02
CA CYS A 69 -1.38 0.51 -11.12
C CYS A 69 -2.70 1.12 -11.65
N SER A 70 -2.91 2.43 -11.49
CA SER A 70 -4.06 3.11 -12.10
C SER A 70 -3.89 3.30 -13.62
N ILE A 71 -2.67 3.52 -14.09
CA ILE A 71 -2.35 3.70 -15.51
C ILE A 71 -2.27 2.33 -16.21
N PHE A 72 -1.55 1.40 -15.63
CA PHE A 72 -1.35 0.03 -16.11
C PHE A 72 -2.28 -0.91 -15.36
N ASN A 73 -3.51 -1.06 -15.84
CA ASN A 73 -4.46 -2.01 -15.24
C ASN A 73 -4.15 -3.45 -15.65
N CYS A 74 -4.68 -4.40 -14.88
CA CYS A 74 -4.54 -5.80 -15.20
C CYS A 74 -5.45 -6.22 -16.38
N ASP A 75 -5.07 -7.30 -17.05
CA ASP A 75 -5.85 -7.96 -18.10
C ASP A 75 -7.23 -8.41 -17.58
N ALA A 76 -8.08 -8.94 -18.45
CA ALA A 76 -9.39 -9.46 -18.08
C ALA A 76 -9.32 -10.42 -16.88
N GLY A 77 -10.13 -10.16 -15.84
CA GLY A 77 -10.12 -10.90 -14.58
C GLY A 77 -8.77 -10.91 -13.86
N CYS A 78 -7.88 -9.97 -14.17
CA CYS A 78 -6.48 -9.90 -13.71
C CYS A 78 -5.61 -11.12 -14.04
N ASN A 79 -6.00 -11.93 -15.04
CA ASN A 79 -5.22 -13.04 -15.62
C ASN A 79 -4.47 -13.87 -14.56
N PRO A 80 -5.17 -14.56 -13.65
CA PRO A 80 -4.55 -15.24 -12.50
C PRO A 80 -3.62 -16.39 -12.88
N GLU A 81 -3.80 -16.96 -14.07
CA GLU A 81 -2.95 -18.02 -14.62
C GLU A 81 -1.72 -17.49 -15.35
N PHE A 82 -1.64 -16.15 -15.53
CA PHE A 82 -0.54 -15.47 -16.22
C PHE A 82 -0.28 -16.00 -17.64
N ILE A 83 -1.36 -16.37 -18.37
CA ILE A 83 -1.27 -16.87 -19.74
C ILE A 83 -1.20 -15.69 -20.71
N ASN A 84 -0.13 -15.62 -21.51
CA ASN A 84 0.11 -14.54 -22.48
C ASN A 84 -0.20 -13.12 -21.92
N PRO A 85 0.41 -12.73 -20.79
CA PRO A 85 0.09 -11.47 -20.14
C PRO A 85 0.48 -10.28 -21.01
N SER A 86 -0.35 -9.24 -21.00
CA SER A 86 0.00 -7.96 -21.63
C SER A 86 1.14 -7.27 -20.87
N LEU A 87 1.81 -6.31 -21.51
CA LEU A 87 2.80 -5.48 -20.84
C LEU A 87 2.18 -4.72 -19.63
N SER A 88 0.93 -4.29 -19.76
CA SER A 88 0.17 -3.65 -18.67
C SER A 88 0.03 -4.58 -17.48
N GLN A 89 -0.35 -5.84 -17.69
CA GLN A 89 -0.43 -6.86 -16.65
C GLN A 89 0.91 -7.08 -15.94
N ILE A 90 2.00 -7.17 -16.69
CA ILE A 90 3.35 -7.37 -16.13
C ILE A 90 3.74 -6.20 -15.23
N ILE A 91 3.57 -4.96 -15.72
CA ILE A 91 3.87 -3.75 -14.92
C ILE A 91 2.98 -3.69 -13.69
N HIS A 92 1.68 -3.96 -13.84
CA HIS A 92 0.73 -3.98 -12.73
C HIS A 92 1.14 -4.95 -11.62
N ASN A 93 1.44 -6.19 -11.97
CA ASN A 93 1.83 -7.22 -11.01
C ASN A 93 3.17 -6.89 -10.34
N LEU A 94 4.15 -6.39 -11.10
CA LEU A 94 5.43 -5.96 -10.56
C LEU A 94 5.26 -4.84 -9.54
N MET A 95 4.47 -3.83 -9.86
CA MET A 95 4.23 -2.70 -8.94
C MET A 95 3.43 -3.13 -7.72
N GLY A 96 2.45 -4.02 -7.86
CA GLY A 96 1.73 -4.61 -6.73
C GLY A 96 2.66 -5.38 -5.77
N LEU A 97 3.55 -6.21 -6.32
CA LEU A 97 4.55 -6.93 -5.54
C LEU A 97 5.50 -5.98 -4.81
N LEU A 98 6.05 -4.99 -5.51
CA LEU A 98 6.95 -3.99 -4.92
C LEU A 98 6.24 -3.17 -3.83
N THR A 99 4.98 -2.81 -4.03
CA THR A 99 4.18 -2.11 -3.01
C THR A 99 4.12 -2.93 -1.72
N TYR A 100 3.71 -4.18 -1.81
CA TYR A 100 3.51 -5.03 -0.63
C TYR A 100 4.83 -5.48 0.03
N LEU A 101 5.95 -5.42 -0.69
CA LEU A 101 7.26 -5.67 -0.11
C LEU A 101 7.84 -4.41 0.55
N ILE A 102 7.85 -3.29 -0.17
CA ILE A 102 8.53 -2.07 0.26
C ILE A 102 7.78 -1.38 1.40
N VAL A 103 6.44 -1.30 1.33
CA VAL A 103 5.68 -0.48 2.28
C VAL A 103 5.74 -1.02 3.72
N PRO A 104 5.52 -2.32 4.01
CA PRO A 104 5.66 -2.84 5.38
C PRO A 104 7.08 -2.66 5.93
N VAL A 105 8.11 -2.87 5.10
CA VAL A 105 9.51 -2.63 5.51
C VAL A 105 9.74 -1.15 5.83
N SER A 106 9.19 -0.25 5.02
CA SER A 106 9.27 1.19 5.26
C SER A 106 8.58 1.61 6.55
N ILE A 107 7.42 1.03 6.86
CA ILE A 107 6.72 1.23 8.13
C ILE A 107 7.59 0.76 9.31
N PHE A 108 8.26 -0.39 9.22
CA PHE A 108 9.21 -0.85 10.24
C PHE A 108 10.34 0.16 10.45
N ILE A 109 10.94 0.67 9.37
CA ILE A 109 12.00 1.67 9.43
C ILE A 109 11.53 2.93 10.17
N ILE A 110 10.35 3.46 9.82
CA ILE A 110 9.77 4.64 10.49
C ILE A 110 9.47 4.33 11.96
N THR A 111 8.98 3.14 12.26
CA THR A 111 8.66 2.71 13.64
C THR A 111 9.89 2.74 14.53
N LEU A 112 11.06 2.35 14.02
CA LEU A 112 12.30 2.39 14.78
C LEU A 112 12.74 3.82 15.14
N ASP A 113 12.41 4.81 14.30
CA ASP A 113 12.72 6.22 14.54
C ASP A 113 11.92 6.80 15.71
N VAL A 114 10.73 6.28 15.96
CA VAL A 114 9.79 6.80 16.98
C VAL A 114 9.64 5.90 18.20
N LYS A 115 10.63 5.04 18.48
CA LYS A 115 10.64 4.07 19.59
C LYS A 115 10.43 4.69 20.98
N GLN A 116 10.70 5.98 21.15
CA GLN A 116 10.45 6.74 22.39
C GLN A 116 8.96 6.77 22.74
N ASN A 117 8.08 6.83 21.75
CA ASN A 117 6.63 6.76 21.97
C ASN A 117 6.18 5.30 21.97
N LYS A 118 6.19 4.67 23.15
CA LYS A 118 5.87 3.23 23.31
C LYS A 118 4.51 2.82 22.73
N ARG A 119 3.51 3.71 22.81
CA ARG A 119 2.16 3.42 22.30
C ARG A 119 2.15 3.41 20.78
N PHE A 120 2.69 4.45 20.16
CA PHE A 120 2.81 4.52 18.70
C PHE A 120 3.67 3.38 18.16
N PHE A 121 4.85 3.14 18.79
CA PHE A 121 5.74 2.04 18.43
C PHE A 121 5.00 0.70 18.39
N LYS A 122 4.26 0.35 19.45
CA LYS A 122 3.54 -0.93 19.56
C LYS A 122 2.55 -1.13 18.40
N TYR A 123 1.69 -0.15 18.13
CA TYR A 123 0.67 -0.27 17.09
C TYR A 123 1.28 -0.22 15.68
N SER A 124 2.25 0.66 15.46
CA SER A 124 2.96 0.76 14.18
C SER A 124 3.69 -0.55 13.85
N PHE A 125 4.41 -1.12 14.83
CA PHE A 125 5.07 -2.41 14.67
C PHE A 125 4.08 -3.54 14.35
N LEU A 126 2.95 -3.60 15.07
CA LEU A 126 1.93 -4.61 14.84
C LEU A 126 1.35 -4.52 13.43
N LEU A 127 1.01 -3.31 12.97
CA LEU A 127 0.44 -3.12 11.62
C LEU A 127 1.45 -3.48 10.53
N ALA A 128 2.74 -3.11 10.70
CA ALA A 128 3.79 -3.49 9.77
C ALA A 128 4.00 -5.02 9.74
N ALA A 129 4.04 -5.66 10.92
CA ALA A 129 4.22 -7.11 11.02
C ALA A 129 3.05 -7.88 10.39
N LEU A 130 1.80 -7.47 10.68
CA LEU A 130 0.62 -8.07 10.08
C LEU A 130 0.63 -7.90 8.55
N SER A 131 0.88 -6.68 8.07
CA SER A 131 0.96 -6.41 6.63
C SER A 131 2.01 -7.30 5.96
N PHE A 132 3.19 -7.47 6.56
CA PHE A 132 4.25 -8.31 6.03
C PHE A 132 3.90 -9.81 6.05
N ILE A 133 3.32 -10.31 7.15
CA ILE A 133 2.88 -11.71 7.28
C ILE A 133 1.80 -12.01 6.24
N PHE A 134 0.79 -11.13 6.10
CA PHE A 134 -0.29 -11.34 5.15
C PHE A 134 0.20 -11.21 3.70
N MET A 135 1.23 -10.40 3.42
CA MET A 135 1.90 -10.39 2.10
C MET A 135 2.52 -11.74 1.78
N ILE A 136 3.23 -12.37 2.73
CA ILE A 136 3.77 -13.73 2.54
C ILE A 136 2.62 -14.73 2.31
N LEU A 137 1.57 -14.68 3.12
CA LEU A 137 0.38 -15.54 2.96
C LEU A 137 -0.28 -15.35 1.59
N LEU A 138 -0.38 -14.11 1.10
CA LEU A 138 -0.94 -13.83 -0.22
C LEU A 138 -0.14 -14.52 -1.33
N ASN A 139 1.18 -14.43 -1.30
CA ASN A 139 2.03 -15.08 -2.30
C ASN A 139 1.97 -16.61 -2.24
N LEU A 140 1.76 -17.19 -1.05
CA LEU A 140 1.57 -18.64 -0.88
C LEU A 140 0.16 -19.13 -1.24
N SER A 141 -0.81 -18.21 -1.36
CA SER A 141 -2.24 -18.53 -1.47
C SER A 141 -2.92 -17.89 -2.68
N LEU A 142 -2.17 -17.63 -3.77
CA LEU A 142 -2.69 -16.95 -4.97
C LEU A 142 -3.89 -17.66 -5.61
N GLN A 143 -3.99 -18.98 -5.45
CA GLN A 143 -5.11 -19.80 -5.93
C GLN A 143 -6.23 -19.98 -4.89
N SER A 144 -6.09 -19.40 -3.69
CA SER A 144 -7.06 -19.53 -2.62
C SER A 144 -8.32 -18.70 -2.87
N HIS A 145 -9.47 -19.23 -2.42
CA HIS A 145 -10.73 -18.46 -2.33
C HIS A 145 -10.68 -17.28 -1.35
N TYR A 146 -9.62 -17.16 -0.55
CA TYR A 146 -9.42 -16.07 0.42
C TYR A 146 -8.39 -15.03 -0.02
N LYS A 147 -7.82 -15.13 -1.24
CA LYS A 147 -6.80 -14.21 -1.73
C LYS A 147 -7.24 -12.73 -1.67
N GLY A 148 -8.49 -12.45 -2.00
CA GLY A 148 -9.04 -11.09 -1.93
C GLY A 148 -9.18 -10.57 -0.50
N LEU A 149 -9.54 -11.43 0.45
CA LEU A 149 -9.59 -11.05 1.87
C LEU A 149 -8.19 -10.80 2.42
N ILE A 150 -7.22 -11.67 2.10
CA ILE A 150 -5.82 -11.53 2.50
C ILE A 150 -5.26 -10.19 2.01
N GLN A 151 -5.49 -9.85 0.74
CA GLN A 151 -5.08 -8.56 0.16
C GLN A 151 -5.69 -7.38 0.94
N ARG A 152 -6.98 -7.44 1.28
CA ARG A 152 -7.66 -6.37 2.04
C ARG A 152 -7.13 -6.20 3.46
N VAL A 153 -6.65 -7.26 4.09
CA VAL A 153 -5.98 -7.14 5.39
C VAL A 153 -4.66 -6.38 5.24
N ILE A 154 -3.88 -6.64 4.19
CA ILE A 154 -2.64 -5.90 3.91
C ILE A 154 -2.96 -4.41 3.74
N GLU A 155 -3.90 -4.08 2.85
CA GLU A 155 -4.33 -2.71 2.57
C GLU A 155 -4.88 -2.02 3.82
N GLY A 156 -5.73 -2.71 4.58
CA GLY A 156 -6.27 -2.21 5.85
C GLY A 156 -5.18 -1.87 6.86
N CYS A 157 -4.16 -2.71 7.00
CA CYS A 157 -3.03 -2.45 7.88
C CYS A 157 -2.24 -1.20 7.45
N ILE A 158 -1.98 -1.04 6.15
CA ILE A 158 -1.26 0.12 5.60
C ILE A 158 -2.07 1.40 5.82
N LEU A 159 -3.36 1.40 5.46
CA LEU A 159 -4.24 2.56 5.62
C LEU A 159 -4.43 2.95 7.09
N CYS A 160 -4.65 1.96 7.96
CA CYS A 160 -4.70 2.20 9.41
C CYS A 160 -3.40 2.81 9.95
N TRP A 161 -2.25 2.38 9.41
CA TRP A 161 -0.97 2.96 9.80
C TRP A 161 -0.83 4.42 9.34
N ILE A 162 -1.26 4.76 8.13
CA ILE A 162 -1.25 6.15 7.62
C ILE A 162 -2.06 7.05 8.55
N VAL A 163 -3.26 6.61 8.95
CA VAL A 163 -4.10 7.35 9.91
C VAL A 163 -3.42 7.45 11.28
N LEU A 164 -2.86 6.35 11.77
CA LEU A 164 -2.14 6.32 13.05
C LEU A 164 -0.96 7.31 13.06
N TYR A 165 -0.17 7.33 11.98
CA TYR A 165 0.96 8.26 11.85
C TYR A 165 0.47 9.72 11.79
N SER A 166 -0.57 10.02 11.02
CA SER A 166 -1.13 11.36 10.91
C SER A 166 -1.59 11.91 12.26
N VAL A 167 -2.25 11.06 13.08
CA VAL A 167 -2.67 11.43 14.45
C VAL A 167 -1.46 11.63 15.37
N TYR A 168 -0.44 10.79 15.25
CA TYR A 168 0.81 10.92 16.02
C TYR A 168 1.52 12.24 15.70
N ALA A 169 1.72 12.54 14.43
CA ALA A 169 2.38 13.74 13.94
C ALA A 169 1.64 15.02 14.39
N SER A 170 0.32 15.06 14.24
CA SER A 170 -0.50 16.19 14.69
C SER A 170 -0.38 16.48 16.17
N LYS A 171 -0.22 15.47 17.03
CA LYS A 171 -0.03 15.65 18.48
C LYS A 171 1.39 16.09 18.83
N SER A 172 2.39 15.59 18.12
CA SER A 172 3.79 15.96 18.33
C SER A 172 4.04 17.43 18.04
N ASN A 173 3.42 17.96 16.96
CA ASN A 173 3.56 19.37 16.56
C ASN A 173 2.86 20.37 17.51
N LYS A 174 1.87 19.91 18.31
CA LYS A 174 1.20 20.75 19.31
C LYS A 174 1.96 20.84 20.64
N ALA A 175 2.97 20.01 20.83
CA ALA A 175 3.76 19.95 22.06
C ALA A 175 5.06 20.78 21.98
N ILE A 176 5.32 21.44 20.84
CA ILE A 176 6.41 22.38 20.59
C ILE A 176 5.87 23.80 20.65
#